data_0ba46cd18fdf2d5dfc67ec6e4c58854f
#
_entry.id   0ba46cd18fdf2d5dfc67ec6e4c58854f
#
_cell.length_a   1.000
_cell.length_b   1.000
_cell.length_c   1.000
_cell.angle_alpha   90.00
_cell.angle_beta   90.00
_cell.angle_gamma   90.00
#
_symmetry.space_group_name_H-M   'P 1'
#
loop_
_entity.id
_entity.type
_entity.pdbx_description
1 polymer ?
#
loop_
_entity_poly.entity_id
_entity_poly.type
_entity_poly.pdbx_seq_one_letter_code
_entity_poly.pdbx_strand_id
1 'polypeptide(L)'
;MANPQQQPSPYTGGSALIEALNDAGITHIFANFGSDHPAIMEALAYCKKTGKPSPKVITCPNEMVALSCAQGFTQLTGKVQAVLIHVDCGTQALAGAIHNVAKCRIPVLILAGASPYTQEGELKGTRNEFIHWLQDVPDQRGIVRGYMKYDNELRTARNVKQMIHRSLQIATSDPKGPVYLVAAREVFEEEIPAIEVDQARWQQVAPLALPDEGLNELVAGLLAAKRPLVVTSYLGRNPAAVGELVRLCDRLGVGVLESVPNYMNFPADHACYTGQQGNEKMQNVALAESDFVMVMDCDVPWIPLFNRPSDSAKVVHIDIDPIKERTPMWYIPAAQVFRADCATALRQIHARVDAAKLDAAAVSEKLGHYGRAHTARAEALLEKEKMKPGAITPEYVTACVRRQMDGDTVIVNEGITNYSVINNHTGCSQPGTRFTSGASSLGWNGGAALGMKMAGPEKTVICLTGDGSFMFSVPATVHWMARKYETPFLTIVYNNGGWRAPRFSMLGVHPDGYGSREPDINIAFDPAPDYSGIAAAAGGAYARKVEKVEDVESAIAEALRIVRDEKRCAVLDMVLAR
;
A
#
# COMPACT_ATOMS: atom_id res chain seq x y z
N MET A 1 -50.82 9.02 26.03
CA MET A 1 -50.05 7.79 26.02
C MET A 1 -48.62 8.18 26.38
N ALA A 2 -48.16 7.83 27.59
CA ALA A 2 -46.83 8.15 28.05
C ALA A 2 -45.80 7.41 27.19
N ASN A 3 -44.80 8.16 26.70
CA ASN A 3 -43.65 7.64 26.00
C ASN A 3 -42.93 6.62 26.92
N PRO A 4 -42.78 5.36 26.57
CA PRO A 4 -42.00 4.44 27.41
C PRO A 4 -40.60 5.02 27.56
N GLN A 5 -40.23 5.37 28.80
CA GLN A 5 -38.87 5.75 29.15
C GLN A 5 -37.95 4.61 28.66
N GLN A 6 -37.18 4.88 27.60
CA GLN A 6 -36.18 3.94 27.14
C GLN A 6 -35.19 3.72 28.29
N GLN A 7 -35.18 2.53 28.83
CA GLN A 7 -34.12 2.11 29.74
C GLN A 7 -32.77 2.35 29.07
N PRO A 8 -31.73 2.83 29.77
CA PRO A 8 -30.41 2.95 29.19
C PRO A 8 -30.00 1.59 28.62
N SER A 9 -29.53 1.58 27.36
CA SER A 9 -29.01 0.36 26.75
C SER A 9 -27.90 -0.22 27.61
N PRO A 10 -27.91 -1.51 27.92
CA PRO A 10 -26.86 -2.12 28.74
C PRO A 10 -25.48 -1.94 28.07
N TYR A 11 -24.46 -1.76 28.87
CA TYR A 11 -23.08 -1.68 28.37
C TYR A 11 -22.60 -3.11 28.05
N THR A 12 -22.24 -3.35 26.81
CA THR A 12 -21.92 -4.69 26.28
C THR A 12 -20.52 -4.76 25.70
N GLY A 13 -20.07 -5.94 25.31
CA GLY A 13 -18.85 -6.14 24.56
C GLY A 13 -18.79 -5.32 23.28
N GLY A 14 -19.93 -5.16 22.59
CA GLY A 14 -20.05 -4.25 21.43
C GLY A 14 -19.81 -2.78 21.81
N SER A 15 -20.35 -2.33 22.94
CA SER A 15 -20.09 -0.98 23.47
C SER A 15 -18.61 -0.77 23.78
N ALA A 16 -17.99 -1.74 24.47
CA ALA A 16 -16.56 -1.70 24.82
C ALA A 16 -15.68 -1.67 23.57
N LEU A 17 -16.04 -2.41 22.50
CA LEU A 17 -15.32 -2.41 21.23
C LEU A 17 -15.35 -1.02 20.58
N ILE A 18 -16.52 -0.40 20.44
CA ILE A 18 -16.66 0.92 19.79
C ILE A 18 -15.90 1.99 20.58
N GLU A 19 -15.97 1.99 21.89
CA GLU A 19 -15.19 2.89 22.74
C GLU A 19 -13.68 2.65 22.57
N ALA A 20 -13.21 1.40 22.59
CA ALA A 20 -11.79 1.09 22.42
C ALA A 20 -11.24 1.55 21.05
N LEU A 21 -12.01 1.39 19.98
CA LEU A 21 -11.63 1.87 18.65
C LEU A 21 -11.53 3.40 18.62
N ASN A 22 -12.51 4.08 19.20
CA ASN A 22 -12.50 5.54 19.30
C ASN A 22 -11.32 6.06 20.14
N ASP A 23 -11.09 5.48 21.31
CA ASP A 23 -9.99 5.82 22.21
C ASP A 23 -8.62 5.62 21.54
N ALA A 24 -8.50 4.58 20.71
CA ALA A 24 -7.29 4.29 19.93
C ALA A 24 -7.09 5.21 18.71
N GLY A 25 -7.98 6.16 18.46
CA GLY A 25 -7.90 7.10 17.34
C GLY A 25 -8.26 6.49 15.98
N ILE A 26 -8.95 5.35 15.96
CA ILE A 26 -9.55 4.80 14.75
C ILE A 26 -10.69 5.72 14.32
N THR A 27 -10.59 6.30 13.14
CA THR A 27 -11.57 7.25 12.62
C THR A 27 -12.59 6.61 11.68
N HIS A 28 -12.22 5.49 11.05
CA HIS A 28 -13.05 4.80 10.08
C HIS A 28 -13.06 3.29 10.34
N ILE A 29 -14.24 2.68 10.19
CA ILE A 29 -14.44 1.23 10.12
C ILE A 29 -14.94 0.92 8.71
N PHE A 30 -14.13 0.24 7.91
CA PHE A 30 -14.55 -0.27 6.60
C PHE A 30 -15.25 -1.60 6.82
N ALA A 31 -16.59 -1.62 6.68
CA ALA A 31 -17.42 -2.70 7.19
C ALA A 31 -18.29 -3.36 6.14
N ASN A 32 -18.34 -4.69 6.19
CA ASN A 32 -19.41 -5.50 5.64
C ASN A 32 -20.09 -6.24 6.79
N PHE A 33 -21.27 -5.75 7.23
CA PHE A 33 -21.99 -6.32 8.36
C PHE A 33 -22.64 -7.65 7.99
N GLY A 34 -22.67 -8.56 8.97
CA GLY A 34 -23.36 -9.83 8.90
C GLY A 34 -24.15 -10.14 10.16
N SER A 35 -24.71 -11.34 10.24
CA SER A 35 -25.52 -11.82 11.37
C SER A 35 -24.75 -11.99 12.68
N ASP A 36 -23.45 -11.88 12.64
CA ASP A 36 -22.51 -11.92 13.78
C ASP A 36 -22.31 -10.56 14.47
N HIS A 37 -22.87 -9.45 13.93
CA HIS A 37 -22.60 -8.09 14.40
C HIS A 37 -23.77 -7.35 15.10
N PRO A 38 -24.86 -7.97 15.59
CA PRO A 38 -26.00 -7.22 16.16
C PRO A 38 -25.59 -6.28 17.31
N ALA A 39 -24.77 -6.74 18.27
CA ALA A 39 -24.32 -5.91 19.39
C ALA A 39 -23.49 -4.71 18.94
N ILE A 40 -22.67 -4.86 17.89
CA ILE A 40 -21.86 -3.77 17.32
C ILE A 40 -22.77 -2.74 16.65
N MET A 41 -23.75 -3.21 15.87
CA MET A 41 -24.73 -2.33 15.22
C MET A 41 -25.57 -1.58 16.25
N GLU A 42 -26.00 -2.23 17.32
CA GLU A 42 -26.75 -1.60 18.42
C GLU A 42 -25.89 -0.56 19.16
N ALA A 43 -24.62 -0.85 19.44
CA ALA A 43 -23.70 0.09 20.05
C ALA A 43 -23.48 1.34 19.16
N LEU A 44 -23.30 1.16 17.86
CA LEU A 44 -23.19 2.28 16.91
C LEU A 44 -24.49 3.11 16.83
N ALA A 45 -25.65 2.46 16.84
CA ALA A 45 -26.94 3.14 16.87
C ALA A 45 -27.14 3.93 18.17
N TYR A 46 -26.72 3.37 19.31
CA TYR A 46 -26.71 4.06 20.59
C TYR A 46 -25.81 5.31 20.57
N CYS A 47 -24.56 5.19 20.07
CA CYS A 47 -23.65 6.32 19.92
C CYS A 47 -24.28 7.44 19.07
N LYS A 48 -24.83 7.08 17.92
CA LYS A 48 -25.51 8.04 17.03
C LYS A 48 -26.67 8.76 17.72
N LYS A 49 -27.48 8.02 18.47
CA LYS A 49 -28.68 8.58 19.16
C LYS A 49 -28.31 9.48 20.34
N THR A 50 -27.23 9.14 21.07
CA THR A 50 -26.82 9.85 22.29
C THR A 50 -25.76 10.91 22.05
N GLY A 51 -25.21 11.02 20.83
CA GLY A 51 -24.10 11.93 20.51
C GLY A 51 -22.75 11.49 21.06
N LYS A 52 -22.61 10.24 21.51
CA LYS A 52 -21.32 9.69 21.92
C LYS A 52 -20.41 9.52 20.71
N PRO A 53 -19.09 9.77 20.85
CA PRO A 53 -18.16 9.60 19.76
C PRO A 53 -18.07 8.12 19.31
N SER A 54 -17.97 7.92 18.01
CA SER A 54 -17.72 6.62 17.40
C SER A 54 -16.99 6.79 16.06
N PRO A 55 -16.21 5.82 15.60
CA PRO A 55 -15.65 5.85 14.26
C PRO A 55 -16.74 5.92 13.18
N LYS A 56 -16.43 6.57 12.05
CA LYS A 56 -17.32 6.59 10.88
C LYS A 56 -17.36 5.21 10.22
N VAL A 57 -18.52 4.62 10.09
CA VAL A 57 -18.68 3.34 9.40
C VAL A 57 -18.84 3.58 7.91
N ILE A 58 -18.01 2.90 7.12
CA ILE A 58 -18.02 2.89 5.67
C ILE A 58 -18.53 1.53 5.21
N THR A 59 -19.73 1.47 4.66
CA THR A 59 -20.30 0.25 4.08
C THR A 59 -19.52 -0.16 2.84
N CYS A 60 -18.89 -1.33 2.90
CA CYS A 60 -18.09 -1.91 1.82
C CYS A 60 -18.69 -3.26 1.43
N PRO A 61 -19.45 -3.37 0.35
CA PRO A 61 -20.07 -4.65 -0.05
C PRO A 61 -19.08 -5.61 -0.73
N ASN A 62 -17.81 -5.55 -0.35
CA ASN A 62 -16.74 -6.47 -0.73
C ASN A 62 -15.54 -6.27 0.22
N GLU A 63 -15.08 -7.34 0.86
CA GLU A 63 -14.05 -7.31 1.90
C GLU A 63 -12.65 -6.99 1.36
N MET A 64 -12.34 -7.42 0.13
CA MET A 64 -11.08 -7.07 -0.54
C MET A 64 -10.99 -5.55 -0.76
N VAL A 65 -12.11 -4.93 -1.17
CA VAL A 65 -12.19 -3.46 -1.32
C VAL A 65 -12.07 -2.79 0.04
N ALA A 66 -12.74 -3.32 1.10
CA ALA A 66 -12.67 -2.77 2.46
C ALA A 66 -11.22 -2.75 2.98
N LEU A 67 -10.49 -3.85 2.81
CA LEU A 67 -9.10 -3.95 3.26
C LEU A 67 -8.18 -3.05 2.43
N SER A 68 -8.41 -2.95 1.11
CA SER A 68 -7.67 -2.03 0.24
C SER A 68 -7.92 -0.56 0.59
N CYS A 69 -9.15 -0.19 1.02
CA CYS A 69 -9.46 1.15 1.54
C CYS A 69 -8.65 1.45 2.82
N ALA A 70 -8.65 0.51 3.77
CA ALA A 70 -7.86 0.67 5.00
C ALA A 70 -6.36 0.79 4.70
N GLN A 71 -5.85 0.00 3.74
CA GLN A 71 -4.46 0.09 3.28
C GLN A 71 -4.14 1.47 2.70
N GLY A 72 -4.94 1.96 1.74
CA GLY A 72 -4.73 3.26 1.11
C GLY A 72 -4.79 4.41 2.12
N PHE A 73 -5.77 4.38 3.04
CA PHE A 73 -5.87 5.35 4.12
C PHE A 73 -4.60 5.39 4.99
N THR A 74 -4.13 4.19 5.40
CA THR A 74 -2.94 4.05 6.24
C THR A 74 -1.66 4.44 5.50
N GLN A 75 -1.54 4.11 4.21
CA GLN A 75 -0.38 4.49 3.41
C GLN A 75 -0.23 6.02 3.29
N LEU A 76 -1.35 6.73 3.11
CA LEU A 76 -1.32 8.19 2.98
C LEU A 76 -1.07 8.91 4.32
N THR A 77 -1.62 8.39 5.43
CA THR A 77 -1.64 9.12 6.71
C THR A 77 -0.72 8.53 7.78
N GLY A 78 -0.28 7.28 7.64
CA GLY A 78 0.36 6.51 8.70
C GLY A 78 -0.58 6.07 9.82
N LYS A 79 -1.88 6.42 9.77
CA LYS A 79 -2.87 6.13 10.83
C LYS A 79 -3.61 4.83 10.56
N VAL A 80 -3.59 3.93 11.53
CA VAL A 80 -4.29 2.63 11.47
C VAL A 80 -5.80 2.83 11.36
N GLN A 81 -6.45 2.01 10.56
CA GLN A 81 -7.91 1.93 10.49
C GLN A 81 -8.40 0.51 10.76
N ALA A 82 -9.70 0.35 11.00
CA ALA A 82 -10.34 -0.94 11.24
C ALA A 82 -11.09 -1.43 10.00
N VAL A 83 -11.06 -2.75 9.82
CA VAL A 83 -11.88 -3.47 8.84
C VAL A 83 -12.76 -4.46 9.61
N LEU A 84 -14.07 -4.43 9.41
CA LEU A 84 -15.02 -5.32 10.07
C LEU A 84 -15.70 -6.21 9.03
N ILE A 85 -15.59 -7.52 9.20
CA ILE A 85 -15.99 -8.53 8.21
C ILE A 85 -16.81 -9.66 8.83
N HIS A 86 -17.63 -10.29 8.01
CA HIS A 86 -18.55 -11.34 8.42
C HIS A 86 -17.91 -12.73 8.43
N VAL A 87 -17.79 -13.34 9.58
CA VAL A 87 -17.34 -14.71 9.87
C VAL A 87 -16.21 -15.25 8.94
N ASP A 88 -16.21 -16.53 8.67
CA ASP A 88 -15.26 -17.20 7.77
C ASP A 88 -15.40 -16.76 6.31
N CYS A 89 -16.62 -16.53 5.84
CA CYS A 89 -16.91 -16.11 4.46
C CYS A 89 -16.27 -14.75 4.17
N GLY A 90 -16.44 -13.75 5.04
CA GLY A 90 -15.79 -12.45 4.90
C GLY A 90 -14.27 -12.55 5.10
N THR A 91 -13.80 -13.48 5.95
CA THR A 91 -12.37 -13.74 6.11
C THR A 91 -11.76 -14.28 4.81
N GLN A 92 -12.41 -15.19 4.10
CA GLN A 92 -11.98 -15.67 2.79
C GLN A 92 -12.04 -14.55 1.72
N ALA A 93 -13.07 -13.72 1.78
CA ALA A 93 -13.29 -12.64 0.81
C ALA A 93 -12.29 -11.46 0.94
N LEU A 94 -11.44 -11.42 1.98
CA LEU A 94 -10.27 -10.53 2.01
C LEU A 94 -9.29 -10.83 0.88
N ALA A 95 -9.30 -12.08 0.39
CA ALA A 95 -8.58 -12.55 -0.80
C ALA A 95 -7.13 -12.00 -0.90
N GLY A 96 -6.75 -11.52 -2.08
CA GLY A 96 -5.40 -11.02 -2.33
C GLY A 96 -5.04 -9.73 -1.60
N ALA A 97 -6.00 -8.95 -1.11
CA ALA A 97 -5.70 -7.73 -0.36
C ALA A 97 -4.92 -8.02 0.94
N ILE A 98 -5.16 -9.16 1.57
CA ILE A 98 -4.43 -9.55 2.79
C ILE A 98 -2.94 -9.76 2.53
N HIS A 99 -2.59 -10.28 1.35
CA HIS A 99 -1.20 -10.42 0.91
C HIS A 99 -0.51 -9.05 0.80
N ASN A 100 -1.19 -8.08 0.19
CA ASN A 100 -0.65 -6.72 0.02
C ASN A 100 -0.38 -6.06 1.38
N VAL A 101 -1.36 -6.04 2.29
CA VAL A 101 -1.17 -5.40 3.61
C VAL A 101 -0.08 -6.09 4.43
N ALA A 102 0.04 -7.42 4.35
CA ALA A 102 1.06 -8.18 5.06
C ALA A 102 2.47 -7.88 4.54
N LYS A 103 2.68 -7.99 3.23
CA LYS A 103 3.99 -7.78 2.60
C LYS A 103 4.43 -6.32 2.64
N CYS A 104 3.48 -5.38 2.54
CA CYS A 104 3.76 -3.94 2.71
C CYS A 104 3.94 -3.52 4.16
N ARG A 105 3.79 -4.41 5.12
CA ARG A 105 3.85 -4.08 6.56
C ARG A 105 2.88 -2.97 6.95
N ILE A 106 1.66 -3.00 6.39
CA ILE A 106 0.64 -2.00 6.70
C ILE A 106 -0.08 -2.38 8.00
N PRO A 107 -0.07 -1.53 9.03
CA PRO A 107 -0.84 -1.77 10.23
C PRO A 107 -2.33 -1.55 9.93
N VAL A 108 -3.11 -2.62 10.03
CA VAL A 108 -4.57 -2.63 9.92
C VAL A 108 -5.13 -3.54 11.00
N LEU A 109 -6.20 -3.13 11.66
CA LEU A 109 -6.96 -3.95 12.58
C LEU A 109 -8.13 -4.62 11.83
N ILE A 110 -8.07 -5.92 11.64
CA ILE A 110 -9.14 -6.71 11.04
C ILE A 110 -9.93 -7.37 12.17
N LEU A 111 -11.22 -7.10 12.21
CA LEU A 111 -12.19 -7.65 13.15
C LEU A 111 -13.16 -8.53 12.39
N ALA A 112 -13.26 -9.79 12.75
CA ALA A 112 -14.23 -10.72 12.20
C ALA A 112 -15.15 -11.22 13.30
N GLY A 113 -16.42 -11.40 13.00
CA GLY A 113 -17.27 -12.22 13.84
C GLY A 113 -16.94 -13.70 13.68
N ALA A 114 -17.45 -14.50 14.59
CA ALA A 114 -17.51 -15.96 14.46
C ALA A 114 -18.96 -16.40 14.65
N SER A 115 -19.30 -17.57 14.12
CA SER A 115 -20.59 -18.17 14.39
C SER A 115 -20.79 -18.38 15.88
N PRO A 116 -22.02 -18.20 16.40
CA PRO A 116 -22.33 -18.41 17.80
C PRO A 116 -21.96 -19.82 18.26
N TYR A 117 -21.45 -19.94 19.50
CA TYR A 117 -21.07 -21.23 20.10
C TYR A 117 -22.15 -21.85 20.99
N THR A 118 -23.29 -21.16 21.19
CA THR A 118 -24.49 -21.67 21.86
C THR A 118 -25.62 -21.86 20.84
N GLN A 119 -26.54 -22.81 21.09
CA GLN A 119 -27.57 -23.17 20.09
C GLN A 119 -28.98 -23.36 20.65
N GLU A 120 -29.17 -23.45 21.97
CA GLU A 120 -30.47 -23.74 22.61
C GLU A 120 -30.99 -22.54 23.45
N GLY A 121 -30.36 -21.37 23.33
CA GLY A 121 -30.73 -20.17 24.08
C GLY A 121 -29.93 -19.98 25.38
N GLU A 122 -28.81 -20.66 25.52
CA GLU A 122 -27.99 -20.64 26.73
C GLU A 122 -27.45 -19.25 27.03
N LEU A 123 -27.11 -18.50 25.99
CA LEU A 123 -26.62 -17.12 26.09
C LEU A 123 -27.32 -16.21 25.09
N LYS A 124 -27.36 -14.91 25.40
CA LYS A 124 -27.77 -13.90 24.44
C LYS A 124 -26.82 -13.92 23.25
N GLY A 125 -27.37 -13.97 22.03
CA GLY A 125 -26.56 -14.13 20.84
C GLY A 125 -26.47 -15.54 20.29
N THR A 126 -27.12 -16.53 20.94
CA THR A 126 -27.21 -17.94 20.51
C THR A 126 -27.62 -18.08 19.03
N ARG A 127 -27.31 -19.23 18.42
CA ARG A 127 -27.69 -19.54 17.02
C ARG A 127 -29.18 -19.41 16.81
N ASN A 128 -29.61 -18.61 15.85
CA ASN A 128 -31.02 -18.36 15.52
C ASN A 128 -31.29 -18.27 14.01
N GLU A 129 -30.28 -18.48 13.19
CA GLU A 129 -30.36 -18.48 11.74
C GLU A 129 -29.62 -19.71 11.19
N PHE A 130 -30.14 -20.33 10.12
CA PHE A 130 -29.54 -21.56 9.56
C PHE A 130 -28.08 -21.39 9.15
N ILE A 131 -27.70 -20.18 8.73
CA ILE A 131 -26.32 -19.85 8.31
C ILE A 131 -25.31 -20.04 9.42
N HIS A 132 -25.69 -19.92 10.70
CA HIS A 132 -24.80 -20.12 11.84
C HIS A 132 -24.23 -21.55 11.98
N TRP A 133 -24.81 -22.52 11.26
CA TRP A 133 -24.25 -23.88 11.15
C TRP A 133 -23.49 -24.11 9.84
N LEU A 134 -23.81 -23.31 8.79
CA LEU A 134 -23.20 -23.46 7.47
C LEU A 134 -21.97 -22.55 7.28
N GLN A 135 -21.96 -21.41 7.95
CA GLN A 135 -20.87 -20.44 7.96
C GLN A 135 -20.05 -20.59 9.24
N ASP A 136 -19.52 -21.78 9.44
CA ASP A 136 -18.73 -22.15 10.61
C ASP A 136 -17.63 -23.12 10.19
N VAL A 137 -16.39 -22.84 10.59
CA VAL A 137 -15.22 -23.63 10.22
C VAL A 137 -14.36 -23.92 11.45
N PRO A 138 -13.69 -25.08 11.51
CA PRO A 138 -12.91 -25.48 12.70
C PRO A 138 -11.79 -24.50 13.08
N ASP A 139 -11.17 -23.79 12.12
CA ASP A 139 -10.09 -22.83 12.36
C ASP A 139 -10.21 -21.63 11.43
N GLN A 140 -11.12 -20.71 11.75
CA GLN A 140 -11.31 -19.48 10.98
C GLN A 140 -10.04 -18.61 10.92
N ARG A 141 -9.27 -18.52 12.01
CA ARG A 141 -8.01 -17.77 12.06
C ARG A 141 -6.95 -18.38 11.13
N GLY A 142 -6.99 -19.69 10.95
CA GLY A 142 -6.11 -20.43 10.03
C GLY A 142 -6.19 -19.97 8.59
N ILE A 143 -7.34 -19.44 8.14
CA ILE A 143 -7.54 -18.89 6.79
C ILE A 143 -6.53 -17.77 6.50
N VAL A 144 -6.20 -16.93 7.49
CA VAL A 144 -5.38 -15.72 7.32
C VAL A 144 -4.07 -15.74 8.11
N ARG A 145 -3.89 -16.67 9.05
CA ARG A 145 -2.74 -16.71 9.99
C ARG A 145 -1.38 -16.57 9.31
N GLY A 146 -1.18 -17.14 8.13
CA GLY A 146 0.07 -17.04 7.37
C GLY A 146 0.48 -15.62 6.98
N TYR A 147 -0.46 -14.68 6.99
CA TYR A 147 -0.26 -13.28 6.64
C TYR A 147 -0.28 -12.33 7.84
N MET A 148 -0.84 -12.77 8.98
CA MET A 148 -1.01 -11.90 10.14
C MET A 148 0.28 -11.74 10.94
N LYS A 149 0.52 -10.51 11.41
CA LYS A 149 1.52 -10.26 12.44
C LYS A 149 1.08 -10.82 13.80
N TYR A 150 -0.23 -10.76 14.06
CA TYR A 150 -0.86 -11.30 15.26
C TYR A 150 -2.29 -11.70 14.93
N ASP A 151 -2.73 -12.86 15.38
CA ASP A 151 -4.11 -13.29 15.33
C ASP A 151 -4.54 -13.81 16.70
N ASN A 152 -5.77 -13.49 17.13
CA ASN A 152 -6.31 -14.00 18.39
C ASN A 152 -7.84 -14.01 18.38
N GLU A 153 -8.40 -14.68 19.37
CA GLU A 153 -9.82 -14.73 19.66
C GLU A 153 -10.14 -13.92 20.93
N LEU A 154 -11.18 -13.10 20.86
CA LEU A 154 -11.79 -12.45 22.00
C LEU A 154 -12.78 -13.44 22.65
N ARG A 155 -12.52 -13.83 23.90
CA ARG A 155 -13.29 -14.87 24.59
C ARG A 155 -14.21 -14.35 25.67
N THR A 156 -14.13 -13.07 25.99
CA THR A 156 -15.01 -12.38 26.95
C THR A 156 -15.03 -10.88 26.63
N ALA A 157 -16.15 -10.25 26.88
CA ALA A 157 -16.29 -8.80 26.77
C ALA A 157 -15.42 -8.03 27.78
N ARG A 158 -15.09 -8.64 28.92
CA ARG A 158 -14.42 -7.99 30.06
C ARG A 158 -13.01 -7.47 29.76
N ASN A 159 -12.34 -7.97 28.73
CA ASN A 159 -11.02 -7.50 28.33
C ASN A 159 -10.93 -7.05 26.85
N VAL A 160 -12.07 -6.81 26.20
CA VAL A 160 -12.10 -6.37 24.78
C VAL A 160 -11.25 -5.12 24.59
N LYS A 161 -11.36 -4.11 25.45
CA LYS A 161 -10.57 -2.87 25.34
C LYS A 161 -9.07 -3.16 25.40
N GLN A 162 -8.60 -3.95 26.36
CA GLN A 162 -7.18 -4.30 26.49
C GLN A 162 -6.68 -5.08 25.27
N MET A 163 -7.51 -5.97 24.72
CA MET A 163 -7.13 -6.75 23.55
C MET A 163 -7.05 -5.90 22.28
N ILE A 164 -7.92 -4.90 22.12
CA ILE A 164 -7.84 -3.93 21.02
C ILE A 164 -6.54 -3.13 21.13
N HIS A 165 -6.25 -2.53 22.28
CA HIS A 165 -5.03 -1.73 22.48
C HIS A 165 -3.77 -2.58 22.30
N ARG A 166 -3.73 -3.82 22.82
CA ARG A 166 -2.63 -4.74 22.60
C ARG A 166 -2.42 -5.05 21.12
N SER A 167 -3.49 -5.32 20.40
CA SER A 167 -3.42 -5.64 18.97
C SER A 167 -2.89 -4.45 18.16
N LEU A 168 -3.34 -3.25 18.48
CA LEU A 168 -2.86 -2.02 17.85
C LEU A 168 -1.39 -1.73 18.21
N GLN A 169 -0.97 -1.95 19.46
CA GLN A 169 0.44 -1.85 19.85
C GLN A 169 1.31 -2.79 19.02
N ILE A 170 0.87 -4.03 18.82
CA ILE A 170 1.57 -5.00 17.98
C ILE A 170 1.58 -4.55 16.51
N ALA A 171 0.43 -4.13 15.98
CA ALA A 171 0.30 -3.72 14.58
C ALA A 171 1.22 -2.54 14.22
N THR A 172 1.34 -1.56 15.13
CA THR A 172 2.07 -0.31 14.91
C THR A 172 3.55 -0.36 15.27
N SER A 173 4.00 -1.35 16.03
CA SER A 173 5.42 -1.55 16.34
C SER A 173 6.15 -2.21 15.16
N ASP A 174 7.40 -1.80 14.89
CA ASP A 174 8.17 -2.35 13.76
C ASP A 174 8.65 -3.80 14.00
N PRO A 175 8.68 -4.63 12.96
CA PRO A 175 8.06 -4.47 11.64
C PRO A 175 6.55 -4.38 11.76
N LYS A 176 5.93 -3.28 11.27
CA LYS A 176 4.47 -3.10 11.31
C LYS A 176 3.76 -4.19 10.52
N GLY A 177 2.46 -4.37 10.74
CA GLY A 177 1.71 -5.36 9.98
C GLY A 177 0.26 -5.52 10.43
N PRO A 178 -0.56 -6.24 9.66
CA PRO A 178 -1.95 -6.47 9.97
C PRO A 178 -2.12 -7.38 11.18
N VAL A 179 -3.18 -7.13 11.94
CA VAL A 179 -3.61 -7.98 13.06
C VAL A 179 -5.07 -8.38 12.84
N TYR A 180 -5.40 -9.60 13.26
CA TYR A 180 -6.72 -10.19 13.09
C TYR A 180 -7.28 -10.63 14.43
N LEU A 181 -8.46 -10.15 14.78
CA LEU A 181 -9.21 -10.58 15.94
C LEU A 181 -10.55 -11.17 15.50
N VAL A 182 -10.93 -12.27 16.12
CA VAL A 182 -12.22 -12.90 15.91
C VAL A 182 -12.99 -12.98 17.23
N ALA A 183 -14.31 -12.84 17.19
CA ALA A 183 -15.15 -13.04 18.36
C ALA A 183 -16.52 -13.58 17.96
N ALA A 184 -17.00 -14.54 18.74
CA ALA A 184 -18.38 -15.00 18.62
C ALA A 184 -19.37 -13.92 19.05
N ARG A 185 -20.59 -14.01 18.53
CA ARG A 185 -21.65 -13.03 18.78
C ARG A 185 -21.97 -12.89 20.27
N GLU A 186 -21.95 -13.97 21.04
CA GLU A 186 -22.20 -13.99 22.48
C GLU A 186 -21.20 -13.09 23.25
N VAL A 187 -19.95 -13.02 22.81
CA VAL A 187 -18.93 -12.15 23.43
C VAL A 187 -19.29 -10.67 23.27
N PHE A 188 -19.82 -10.28 22.12
CA PHE A 188 -20.23 -8.89 21.90
C PHE A 188 -21.56 -8.57 22.58
N GLU A 189 -22.44 -9.55 22.81
CA GLU A 189 -23.69 -9.40 23.54
C GLU A 189 -23.53 -9.51 25.08
N GLU A 190 -22.38 -9.96 25.57
CA GLU A 190 -22.11 -10.07 27.02
C GLU A 190 -22.22 -8.69 27.68
N GLU A 191 -23.13 -8.57 28.68
CA GLU A 191 -23.28 -7.37 29.48
C GLU A 191 -22.18 -7.30 30.54
N ILE A 192 -21.50 -6.16 30.60
CA ILE A 192 -20.37 -5.95 31.51
C ILE A 192 -20.46 -4.55 32.15
N PRO A 193 -19.81 -4.34 33.31
CA PRO A 193 -19.55 -3.00 33.80
C PRO A 193 -18.70 -2.20 32.80
N ALA A 194 -18.92 -0.90 32.68
CA ALA A 194 -18.04 -0.04 31.87
C ALA A 194 -16.60 -0.12 32.38
N ILE A 195 -15.66 -0.26 31.44
CA ILE A 195 -14.23 -0.41 31.72
C ILE A 195 -13.49 0.80 31.18
N GLU A 196 -12.74 1.46 32.03
CA GLU A 196 -11.79 2.49 31.60
C GLU A 196 -10.42 1.88 31.35
N VAL A 197 -9.78 2.27 30.26
CA VAL A 197 -8.42 1.85 29.90
C VAL A 197 -7.60 3.08 29.56
N ASP A 198 -6.50 3.26 30.29
CA ASP A 198 -5.54 4.32 30.00
C ASP A 198 -4.73 3.98 28.74
N GLN A 199 -5.09 4.61 27.62
CA GLN A 199 -4.42 4.41 26.32
C GLN A 199 -2.93 4.79 26.37
N ALA A 200 -2.52 5.73 27.21
CA ALA A 200 -1.13 6.15 27.32
C ALA A 200 -0.17 5.01 27.73
N ARG A 201 -0.70 3.93 28.27
CA ARG A 201 0.06 2.73 28.64
C ARG A 201 0.27 1.72 27.50
N TRP A 202 -0.28 1.99 26.32
CA TRP A 202 -0.23 1.08 25.15
C TRP A 202 0.59 1.67 24.00
N GLN A 203 1.77 2.22 24.33
CA GLN A 203 2.63 2.85 23.35
C GLN A 203 3.29 1.82 22.42
N GLN A 204 3.52 2.20 21.17
CA GLN A 204 4.34 1.41 20.25
C GLN A 204 5.79 1.31 20.76
N VAL A 205 6.48 0.25 20.35
CA VAL A 205 7.90 0.09 20.66
C VAL A 205 8.70 1.20 19.98
N ALA A 206 9.65 1.78 20.71
CA ALA A 206 10.54 2.81 20.18
C ALA A 206 11.36 2.28 18.99
N PRO A 207 11.67 3.14 17.99
CA PRO A 207 12.50 2.74 16.84
C PRO A 207 13.88 2.23 17.27
N LEU A 208 14.37 1.19 16.60
CA LEU A 208 15.70 0.65 16.82
C LEU A 208 16.78 1.53 16.19
N ALA A 209 17.91 1.66 16.89
CA ALA A 209 19.09 2.40 16.44
C ALA A 209 20.24 1.44 16.06
N LEU A 210 21.22 1.94 15.29
CA LEU A 210 22.44 1.22 14.98
C LEU A 210 23.36 1.14 16.22
N PRO A 211 24.05 0.02 16.47
CA PRO A 211 25.08 -0.05 17.49
C PRO A 211 26.31 0.79 17.08
N ASP A 212 26.95 1.43 18.05
CA ASP A 212 28.03 2.40 17.81
C ASP A 212 29.22 1.83 17.01
N GLU A 213 29.66 0.62 17.31
CA GLU A 213 30.76 -0.04 16.59
C GLU A 213 30.42 -0.25 15.12
N GLY A 214 29.24 -0.84 14.83
CA GLY A 214 28.78 -1.06 13.47
C GLY A 214 28.54 0.24 12.71
N LEU A 215 28.05 1.29 13.38
CA LEU A 215 27.88 2.62 12.81
C LEU A 215 29.21 3.25 12.40
N ASN A 216 30.26 3.14 13.24
CA ASN A 216 31.58 3.69 12.93
C ASN A 216 32.19 2.99 11.70
N GLU A 217 32.10 1.67 11.62
CA GLU A 217 32.60 0.90 10.48
C GLU A 217 31.82 1.22 9.18
N LEU A 218 30.48 1.35 9.29
CA LEU A 218 29.63 1.75 8.17
C LEU A 218 30.04 3.12 7.63
N VAL A 219 30.17 4.11 8.51
CA VAL A 219 30.52 5.49 8.11
C VAL A 219 31.93 5.55 7.53
N ALA A 220 32.88 4.83 8.08
CA ALA A 220 34.25 4.75 7.52
C ALA A 220 34.22 4.18 6.10
N GLY A 221 33.47 3.09 5.86
CA GLY A 221 33.29 2.52 4.53
C GLY A 221 32.61 3.48 3.55
N LEU A 222 31.56 4.17 3.99
CA LEU A 222 30.82 5.14 3.18
C LEU A 222 31.69 6.34 2.76
N LEU A 223 32.52 6.85 3.68
CA LEU A 223 33.44 7.97 3.40
C LEU A 223 34.55 7.56 2.43
N ALA A 224 35.06 6.32 2.53
CA ALA A 224 36.10 5.79 1.66
C ALA A 224 35.57 5.42 0.24
N ALA A 225 34.28 5.21 0.07
CA ALA A 225 33.67 4.77 -1.17
C ALA A 225 33.81 5.81 -2.30
N LYS A 226 34.11 5.32 -3.50
CA LYS A 226 34.17 6.14 -4.73
C LYS A 226 32.81 6.24 -5.43
N ARG A 227 32.00 5.18 -5.34
CA ARG A 227 30.66 5.08 -5.97
C ARG A 227 29.63 4.54 -4.96
N PRO A 228 29.37 5.28 -3.85
CA PRO A 228 28.40 4.84 -2.85
C PRO A 228 26.99 4.90 -3.41
N LEU A 229 26.18 3.85 -3.17
CA LEU A 229 24.81 3.71 -3.65
C LEU A 229 23.88 3.30 -2.52
N VAL A 230 22.70 3.91 -2.44
CA VAL A 230 21.56 3.43 -1.65
C VAL A 230 20.60 2.72 -2.57
N VAL A 231 20.13 1.52 -2.16
CA VAL A 231 19.04 0.80 -2.82
C VAL A 231 17.86 0.70 -1.87
N THR A 232 16.67 1.15 -2.29
CA THR A 232 15.49 1.22 -1.43
C THR A 232 14.18 0.90 -2.17
N SER A 233 13.18 0.36 -1.43
CA SER A 233 11.83 0.09 -1.93
C SER A 233 10.76 0.86 -1.16
N TYR A 234 10.88 0.95 0.16
CA TYR A 234 9.82 1.46 1.03
C TYR A 234 10.29 2.44 2.12
N LEU A 235 11.45 3.04 1.97
CA LEU A 235 11.96 4.08 2.87
C LEU A 235 10.98 5.27 2.99
N GLY A 236 10.29 5.60 1.87
CA GLY A 236 9.26 6.63 1.81
C GLY A 236 8.01 6.39 2.67
N ARG A 237 7.87 5.21 3.29
CA ARG A 237 6.86 4.97 4.34
C ARG A 237 7.01 5.93 5.53
N ASN A 238 8.20 6.47 5.71
CA ASN A 238 8.51 7.52 6.66
C ASN A 238 9.02 8.76 5.91
N PRO A 239 8.21 9.80 5.70
CA PRO A 239 8.61 11.01 4.98
C PRO A 239 9.88 11.68 5.53
N ALA A 240 10.12 11.59 6.86
CA ALA A 240 11.33 12.15 7.47
C ALA A 240 12.61 11.42 6.99
N ALA A 241 12.54 10.11 6.74
CA ALA A 241 13.68 9.36 6.21
C ALA A 241 14.09 9.82 4.82
N VAL A 242 13.12 10.23 3.98
CA VAL A 242 13.40 10.77 2.65
C VAL A 242 14.23 12.05 2.75
N GLY A 243 13.85 12.99 3.62
CA GLY A 243 14.60 14.22 3.85
C GLY A 243 16.02 13.97 4.38
N GLU A 244 16.18 13.01 5.30
CA GLU A 244 17.51 12.62 5.80
C GLU A 244 18.37 11.97 4.70
N LEU A 245 17.78 11.17 3.82
CA LEU A 245 18.49 10.58 2.68
C LEU A 245 18.93 11.64 1.67
N VAL A 246 18.06 12.59 1.32
CA VAL A 246 18.41 13.73 0.46
C VAL A 246 19.61 14.48 1.03
N ARG A 247 19.57 14.84 2.31
CA ARG A 247 20.67 15.52 3.00
C ARG A 247 21.98 14.72 2.94
N LEU A 248 21.92 13.38 3.07
CA LEU A 248 23.10 12.52 2.95
C LEU A 248 23.68 12.55 1.54
N CYS A 249 22.82 12.48 0.53
CA CYS A 249 23.21 12.51 -0.88
C CYS A 249 23.87 13.84 -1.27
N ASP A 250 23.29 14.97 -0.87
CA ASP A 250 23.87 16.30 -1.10
C ASP A 250 25.26 16.44 -0.48
N ARG A 251 25.41 15.86 0.71
CA ARG A 251 26.62 16.04 1.51
C ARG A 251 27.78 15.16 1.08
N LEU A 252 27.51 13.94 0.61
CA LEU A 252 28.54 12.93 0.34
C LEU A 252 28.61 12.50 -1.14
N GLY A 253 27.66 12.89 -1.98
CA GLY A 253 27.55 12.39 -3.34
C GLY A 253 27.19 10.90 -3.36
N VAL A 254 26.08 10.52 -2.72
CA VAL A 254 25.57 9.15 -2.69
C VAL A 254 24.48 8.99 -3.75
N GLY A 255 24.60 8.00 -4.64
CA GLY A 255 23.54 7.68 -5.60
C GLY A 255 22.37 6.98 -4.93
N VAL A 256 21.16 7.13 -5.49
CA VAL A 256 19.96 6.42 -5.02
C VAL A 256 19.30 5.70 -6.17
N LEU A 257 19.10 4.39 -5.98
CA LEU A 257 18.39 3.49 -6.88
C LEU A 257 17.13 2.96 -6.17
N GLU A 258 15.96 3.22 -6.70
CA GLU A 258 14.76 2.55 -6.24
C GLU A 258 14.67 1.14 -6.83
N SER A 259 14.36 0.14 -6.01
CA SER A 259 14.11 -1.23 -6.49
C SER A 259 12.70 -1.65 -6.09
N VAL A 260 11.84 -1.91 -7.08
CA VAL A 260 10.41 -2.24 -6.88
C VAL A 260 9.75 -1.28 -5.87
N PRO A 261 9.73 0.03 -6.16
CA PRO A 261 9.34 1.04 -5.17
C PRO A 261 7.86 0.97 -4.80
N ASN A 262 7.58 0.93 -3.49
CA ASN A 262 6.23 0.93 -2.92
C ASN A 262 5.72 2.33 -2.60
N TYR A 263 6.63 3.27 -2.43
CA TYR A 263 6.42 4.68 -2.12
C TYR A 263 7.29 5.53 -3.02
N MET A 264 7.09 6.83 -3.02
CA MET A 264 8.12 7.77 -3.43
C MET A 264 9.20 7.77 -2.34
N ASN A 265 10.38 7.18 -2.63
CA ASN A 265 11.45 7.01 -1.65
C ASN A 265 12.56 8.05 -1.77
N PHE A 266 12.66 8.66 -2.96
CA PHE A 266 13.64 9.70 -3.25
C PHE A 266 13.13 10.62 -4.37
N PRO A 267 13.43 11.95 -4.31
CA PRO A 267 12.96 12.89 -5.33
C PRO A 267 13.48 12.54 -6.73
N ALA A 268 12.56 12.43 -7.69
CA ALA A 268 12.89 12.01 -9.06
C ALA A 268 13.72 13.05 -9.83
N ASP A 269 13.70 14.31 -9.42
CA ASP A 269 14.44 15.45 -9.98
C ASP A 269 15.80 15.71 -9.30
N HIS A 270 16.15 14.94 -8.27
CA HIS A 270 17.42 15.10 -7.56
C HIS A 270 18.59 14.54 -8.36
N ALA A 271 19.72 15.28 -8.43
CA ALA A 271 20.90 14.92 -9.22
C ALA A 271 21.52 13.54 -8.88
N CYS A 272 21.34 13.08 -7.65
CA CYS A 272 21.80 11.75 -7.21
C CYS A 272 20.81 10.61 -7.50
N TYR A 273 19.62 10.90 -8.08
CA TYR A 273 18.67 9.85 -8.41
C TYR A 273 19.09 9.10 -9.68
N THR A 274 19.45 7.85 -9.54
CA THR A 274 19.89 7.00 -10.65
C THR A 274 18.74 6.26 -11.36
N GLY A 275 17.52 6.41 -10.86
CA GLY A 275 16.32 5.79 -11.42
C GLY A 275 15.78 4.65 -10.58
N GLN A 276 15.05 3.77 -11.24
CA GLN A 276 14.47 2.60 -10.60
C GLN A 276 14.77 1.33 -11.40
N GLN A 277 14.62 0.19 -10.75
CA GLN A 277 14.68 -1.14 -11.34
C GLN A 277 13.53 -2.01 -10.83
N GLY A 278 13.20 -3.05 -11.60
CA GLY A 278 12.16 -4.03 -11.28
C GLY A 278 12.50 -5.36 -11.95
N ASN A 279 11.79 -5.71 -13.02
CA ASN A 279 11.94 -6.97 -13.77
C ASN A 279 12.84 -6.84 -15.01
N GLU A 280 13.69 -5.82 -15.09
CA GLU A 280 14.62 -5.63 -16.18
C GLU A 280 15.64 -6.78 -16.23
N LYS A 281 15.84 -7.35 -17.42
CA LYS A 281 16.80 -8.45 -17.68
C LYS A 281 18.20 -7.95 -18.03
N MET A 282 18.56 -6.78 -17.52
CA MET A 282 19.83 -6.12 -17.81
C MET A 282 20.49 -5.68 -16.51
N GLN A 283 21.82 -5.70 -16.49
CA GLN A 283 22.60 -5.16 -15.38
C GLN A 283 22.39 -3.65 -15.27
N ASN A 284 22.00 -3.18 -14.10
CA ASN A 284 21.92 -1.75 -13.81
C ASN A 284 23.33 -1.17 -13.65
N VAL A 285 23.61 -0.09 -14.37
CA VAL A 285 24.95 0.53 -14.43
C VAL A 285 25.36 1.07 -13.05
N ALA A 286 24.49 1.80 -12.38
CA ALA A 286 24.80 2.37 -11.06
C ALA A 286 25.11 1.27 -10.03
N LEU A 287 24.39 0.13 -10.10
CA LEU A 287 24.65 -1.00 -9.22
C LEU A 287 25.94 -1.73 -9.57
N ALA A 288 26.28 -1.88 -10.85
CA ALA A 288 27.52 -2.53 -11.30
C ALA A 288 28.77 -1.73 -10.94
N GLU A 289 28.70 -0.39 -11.02
CA GLU A 289 29.81 0.51 -10.73
C GLU A 289 30.01 0.79 -9.25
N SER A 290 29.03 0.43 -8.40
CA SER A 290 29.08 0.73 -6.97
C SER A 290 30.14 -0.12 -6.25
N ASP A 291 30.91 0.52 -5.37
CA ASP A 291 31.90 -0.13 -4.48
C ASP A 291 31.39 -0.21 -3.03
N PHE A 292 30.32 0.52 -2.70
CA PHE A 292 29.67 0.49 -1.41
C PHE A 292 28.14 0.63 -1.59
N VAL A 293 27.37 -0.38 -1.18
CA VAL A 293 25.92 -0.41 -1.34
C VAL A 293 25.25 -0.47 0.04
N MET A 294 24.41 0.52 0.34
CA MET A 294 23.48 0.47 1.47
C MET A 294 22.11 0.04 0.98
N VAL A 295 21.65 -1.14 1.37
CA VAL A 295 20.29 -1.60 1.17
C VAL A 295 19.46 -1.09 2.35
N MET A 296 18.55 -0.15 2.11
CA MET A 296 17.77 0.53 3.15
C MET A 296 16.27 0.36 2.90
N ASP A 297 15.55 -0.27 3.83
CA ASP A 297 14.11 -0.54 3.70
C ASP A 297 13.77 -1.09 2.29
N CYS A 298 14.34 -2.25 1.95
CA CYS A 298 14.21 -2.86 0.63
C CYS A 298 13.97 -4.37 0.71
N ASP A 299 12.91 -4.85 0.04
CA ASP A 299 12.58 -6.27 0.03
C ASP A 299 13.33 -7.04 -1.06
N VAL A 300 13.46 -6.47 -2.26
CA VAL A 300 14.15 -7.10 -3.41
C VAL A 300 15.12 -6.07 -3.98
N PRO A 301 16.33 -5.95 -3.42
CA PRO A 301 17.28 -4.93 -3.87
C PRO A 301 17.79 -5.17 -5.29
N TRP A 302 17.81 -6.41 -5.76
CA TRP A 302 18.11 -6.84 -7.13
C TRP A 302 17.67 -8.27 -7.38
N ILE A 303 17.61 -8.65 -8.63
CA ILE A 303 17.36 -10.05 -9.06
C ILE A 303 18.72 -10.66 -9.46
N PRO A 304 19.32 -11.54 -8.64
CA PRO A 304 20.71 -12.00 -8.80
C PRO A 304 21.03 -12.63 -10.15
N LEU A 305 20.03 -13.17 -10.84
CA LEU A 305 20.18 -13.78 -12.16
C LEU A 305 20.61 -12.76 -13.24
N PHE A 306 20.15 -11.50 -13.12
CA PHE A 306 20.32 -10.48 -14.15
C PHE A 306 21.12 -9.27 -13.67
N ASN A 307 21.09 -9.00 -12.38
CA ASN A 307 21.48 -7.71 -11.85
C ASN A 307 21.98 -7.84 -10.41
N ARG A 308 23.21 -7.46 -10.14
CA ARG A 308 23.83 -7.50 -8.82
C ARG A 308 25.00 -6.52 -8.73
N PRO A 309 25.39 -6.07 -7.52
CA PRO A 309 26.61 -5.30 -7.37
C PRO A 309 27.85 -6.15 -7.71
N SER A 310 28.98 -5.48 -7.92
CA SER A 310 30.27 -6.16 -8.06
C SER A 310 30.57 -7.04 -6.83
N ASP A 311 31.23 -8.18 -7.04
CA ASP A 311 31.65 -9.07 -5.95
C ASP A 311 32.64 -8.38 -4.97
N SER A 312 33.31 -7.31 -5.40
CA SER A 312 34.17 -6.47 -4.56
C SER A 312 33.44 -5.37 -3.78
N ALA A 313 32.16 -5.13 -4.10
CA ALA A 313 31.39 -4.10 -3.42
C ALA A 313 31.07 -4.49 -1.97
N LYS A 314 31.28 -3.58 -1.02
CA LYS A 314 30.81 -3.78 0.34
C LYS A 314 29.31 -3.50 0.43
N VAL A 315 28.52 -4.51 0.77
CA VAL A 315 27.06 -4.39 0.97
C VAL A 315 26.77 -4.28 2.46
N VAL A 316 25.96 -3.30 2.83
CA VAL A 316 25.42 -3.09 4.18
C VAL A 316 23.90 -3.08 4.11
N HIS A 317 23.23 -3.88 4.94
CA HIS A 317 21.78 -3.96 4.97
C HIS A 317 21.23 -3.33 6.26
N ILE A 318 20.37 -2.31 6.13
CA ILE A 318 19.71 -1.60 7.24
C ILE A 318 18.21 -1.67 6.99
N ASP A 319 17.49 -2.36 7.84
CA ASP A 319 16.06 -2.60 7.66
C ASP A 319 15.39 -2.93 8.99
N ILE A 320 14.11 -2.66 9.10
CA ILE A 320 13.31 -3.13 10.26
C ILE A 320 13.11 -4.65 10.27
N ASP A 321 13.27 -5.31 9.11
CA ASP A 321 13.19 -6.74 8.91
C ASP A 321 14.29 -7.21 7.93
N PRO A 322 15.57 -7.13 8.33
CA PRO A 322 16.70 -7.30 7.41
C PRO A 322 16.89 -8.72 6.88
N ILE A 323 16.39 -9.74 7.58
CA ILE A 323 16.50 -11.13 7.17
C ILE A 323 15.22 -11.69 6.53
N LYS A 324 14.19 -10.83 6.41
CA LYS A 324 12.91 -11.17 5.76
C LYS A 324 12.30 -12.48 6.25
N GLU A 325 12.13 -12.62 7.58
CA GLU A 325 11.72 -13.85 8.26
C GLU A 325 10.47 -14.54 7.67
N ARG A 326 9.59 -13.74 7.03
CA ARG A 326 8.36 -14.23 6.38
C ARG A 326 8.44 -14.30 4.86
N THR A 327 9.65 -14.32 4.29
CA THR A 327 9.88 -14.55 2.85
C THR A 327 10.68 -15.85 2.69
N PRO A 328 10.03 -16.98 2.36
CA PRO A 328 10.62 -18.31 2.48
C PRO A 328 11.92 -18.53 1.71
N MET A 329 12.04 -17.92 0.52
CA MET A 329 13.25 -18.00 -0.29
C MET A 329 13.83 -16.59 -0.48
N TRP A 330 14.65 -16.15 0.47
CA TRP A 330 15.32 -14.86 0.41
C TRP A 330 16.72 -14.96 1.01
N TYR A 331 17.74 -14.57 0.23
CA TYR A 331 19.11 -14.41 0.72
C TYR A 331 19.83 -13.38 -0.13
N ILE A 332 20.19 -12.25 0.46
CA ILE A 332 21.00 -11.21 -0.15
C ILE A 332 22.24 -11.04 0.76
N PRO A 333 23.42 -11.49 0.31
CA PRO A 333 24.65 -11.41 1.11
C PRO A 333 24.99 -9.95 1.42
N ALA A 334 25.38 -9.69 2.66
CA ALA A 334 25.84 -8.39 3.10
C ALA A 334 26.99 -8.56 4.12
N ALA A 335 27.96 -7.65 4.08
CA ALA A 335 29.08 -7.63 5.05
C ALA A 335 28.60 -7.22 6.45
N GLN A 336 27.55 -6.39 6.51
CA GLN A 336 26.91 -5.98 7.77
C GLN A 336 25.39 -5.99 7.58
N VAL A 337 24.68 -6.47 8.60
CA VAL A 337 23.20 -6.55 8.62
C VAL A 337 22.70 -5.96 9.92
N PHE A 338 21.88 -4.93 9.83
CA PHE A 338 21.34 -4.21 10.99
C PHE A 338 19.83 -4.20 10.97
N ARG A 339 19.22 -4.60 12.09
CA ARG A 339 17.81 -4.34 12.35
C ARG A 339 17.71 -2.95 12.98
N ALA A 340 17.32 -1.96 12.18
CA ALA A 340 17.18 -0.58 12.62
C ALA A 340 16.13 0.18 11.80
N ASP A 341 15.57 1.24 12.39
CA ASP A 341 14.75 2.22 11.67
C ASP A 341 15.64 3.10 10.80
N CYS A 342 15.33 3.18 9.50
CA CYS A 342 16.17 3.89 8.55
C CYS A 342 16.26 5.40 8.81
N ALA A 343 15.22 6.06 9.32
CA ALA A 343 15.29 7.46 9.67
C ALA A 343 16.22 7.70 10.86
N THR A 344 16.18 6.82 11.86
CA THR A 344 17.07 6.86 13.02
C THR A 344 18.50 6.58 12.60
N ALA A 345 18.74 5.55 11.77
CA ALA A 345 20.05 5.22 11.23
C ALA A 345 20.66 6.38 10.44
N LEU A 346 19.89 7.03 9.57
CA LEU A 346 20.35 8.18 8.80
C LEU A 346 20.76 9.35 9.71
N ARG A 347 19.99 9.67 10.75
CA ARG A 347 20.37 10.70 11.73
C ARG A 347 21.67 10.35 12.47
N GLN A 348 21.87 9.08 12.84
CA GLN A 348 23.12 8.61 13.45
C GLN A 348 24.31 8.72 12.49
N ILE A 349 24.12 8.37 11.21
CA ILE A 349 25.14 8.52 10.16
C ILE A 349 25.51 10.01 10.02
N HIS A 350 24.53 10.91 9.96
CA HIS A 350 24.78 12.36 9.90
C HIS A 350 25.63 12.84 11.06
N ALA A 351 25.32 12.44 12.29
CA ALA A 351 26.08 12.86 13.47
C ALA A 351 27.56 12.42 13.41
N ARG A 352 27.86 11.26 12.81
CA ARG A 352 29.24 10.79 12.60
C ARG A 352 29.93 11.53 11.44
N VAL A 353 29.20 11.77 10.35
CA VAL A 353 29.70 12.53 9.19
C VAL A 353 29.99 13.99 9.57
N ASP A 354 29.19 14.59 10.47
CA ASP A 354 29.41 15.95 11.00
C ASP A 354 30.76 16.09 11.73
N ALA A 355 31.16 15.04 12.40
CA ALA A 355 32.45 15.01 13.12
C ALA A 355 33.65 14.65 12.21
N ALA A 356 33.41 14.23 10.96
CA ALA A 356 34.45 13.79 10.03
C ALA A 356 34.99 14.95 9.17
N LYS A 357 36.26 14.89 8.81
CA LYS A 357 36.85 15.79 7.79
C LYS A 357 36.54 15.23 6.40
N LEU A 358 35.70 15.93 5.63
CA LEU A 358 35.36 15.53 4.28
C LEU A 358 36.41 16.01 3.27
N ASP A 359 36.70 15.17 2.27
CA ASP A 359 37.43 15.55 1.07
C ASP A 359 36.45 16.19 0.07
N ALA A 360 36.47 17.51 -0.01
CA ALA A 360 35.57 18.27 -0.88
C ALA A 360 35.72 17.94 -2.38
N ALA A 361 36.96 17.59 -2.82
CA ALA A 361 37.22 17.22 -4.21
C ALA A 361 36.58 15.85 -4.54
N ALA A 362 36.75 14.88 -3.64
CA ALA A 362 36.11 13.56 -3.81
C ALA A 362 34.59 13.64 -3.76
N VAL A 363 34.01 14.48 -2.91
CA VAL A 363 32.55 14.71 -2.88
C VAL A 363 32.08 15.35 -4.18
N SER A 364 32.77 16.39 -4.65
CA SER A 364 32.41 17.06 -5.92
C SER A 364 32.48 16.13 -7.13
N GLU A 365 33.46 15.22 -7.17
CA GLU A 365 33.58 14.20 -8.22
C GLU A 365 32.38 13.24 -8.21
N LYS A 366 31.97 12.73 -7.04
CA LYS A 366 30.82 11.85 -6.88
C LYS A 366 29.51 12.53 -7.30
N LEU A 367 29.28 13.76 -6.84
CA LEU A 367 28.11 14.56 -7.24
C LEU A 367 28.09 14.79 -8.75
N GLY A 368 29.23 15.12 -9.35
CA GLY A 368 29.35 15.30 -10.79
C GLY A 368 29.08 14.02 -11.58
N HIS A 369 29.52 12.87 -11.08
CA HIS A 369 29.26 11.56 -11.71
C HIS A 369 27.75 11.26 -11.74
N TYR A 370 27.09 11.30 -10.57
CA TYR A 370 25.65 11.01 -10.49
C TYR A 370 24.82 12.05 -11.22
N GLY A 371 25.19 13.35 -11.17
CA GLY A 371 24.50 14.40 -11.89
C GLY A 371 24.52 14.21 -13.42
N ARG A 372 25.65 13.82 -13.99
CA ARG A 372 25.73 13.49 -15.43
C ARG A 372 24.87 12.27 -15.78
N ALA A 373 24.90 11.22 -14.97
CA ALA A 373 24.09 10.03 -15.17
C ALA A 373 22.57 10.37 -15.10
N HIS A 374 22.20 11.19 -14.12
CA HIS A 374 20.82 11.70 -13.97
C HIS A 374 20.36 12.49 -15.19
N THR A 375 21.17 13.44 -15.68
CA THR A 375 20.84 14.26 -16.86
C THR A 375 20.64 13.38 -18.09
N ALA A 376 21.59 12.48 -18.37
CA ALA A 376 21.49 11.57 -19.52
C ALA A 376 20.22 10.66 -19.45
N ARG A 377 19.90 10.20 -18.23
CA ARG A 377 18.67 9.43 -18.01
C ARG A 377 17.42 10.26 -18.26
N ALA A 378 17.37 11.50 -17.75
CA ALA A 378 16.22 12.40 -17.93
C ALA A 378 15.99 12.70 -19.43
N GLU A 379 17.05 12.98 -20.19
CA GLU A 379 16.97 13.19 -21.64
C GLU A 379 16.42 11.94 -22.36
N ALA A 380 16.90 10.75 -22.00
CA ALA A 380 16.41 9.51 -22.58
C ALA A 380 14.93 9.22 -22.27
N LEU A 381 14.43 9.63 -21.08
CA LEU A 381 13.02 9.52 -20.74
C LEU A 381 12.16 10.49 -21.56
N LEU A 382 12.59 11.75 -21.69
CA LEU A 382 11.89 12.77 -22.48
C LEU A 382 11.75 12.36 -23.95
N GLU A 383 12.75 11.70 -24.53
CA GLU A 383 12.67 11.18 -25.90
C GLU A 383 11.57 10.12 -26.06
N LYS A 384 11.40 9.24 -25.06
CA LYS A 384 10.33 8.22 -25.06
C LYS A 384 8.93 8.81 -24.90
N GLU A 385 8.81 9.98 -24.29
CA GLU A 385 7.56 10.70 -24.06
C GLU A 385 6.99 11.40 -25.28
N LYS A 386 7.72 11.45 -26.38
CA LYS A 386 7.24 12.09 -27.62
C LYS A 386 6.03 11.34 -28.17
N MET A 387 5.04 12.12 -28.60
CA MET A 387 3.86 11.59 -29.29
C MET A 387 4.28 10.82 -30.54
N LYS A 388 3.79 9.61 -30.69
CA LYS A 388 3.98 8.78 -31.87
C LYS A 388 2.69 8.76 -32.69
N PRO A 389 2.67 9.25 -33.92
CA PRO A 389 1.47 9.25 -34.75
C PRO A 389 0.83 7.86 -34.84
N GLY A 390 -0.48 7.78 -34.58
CA GLY A 390 -1.24 6.53 -34.67
C GLY A 390 -1.01 5.52 -33.54
N ALA A 391 -0.22 5.87 -32.49
CA ALA A 391 0.09 4.93 -31.40
C ALA A 391 0.01 5.59 -30.03
N ILE A 392 -0.86 5.11 -29.14
CA ILE A 392 -0.89 5.52 -27.74
C ILE A 392 0.15 4.70 -26.98
N THR A 393 1.23 5.35 -26.54
CA THR A 393 2.28 4.71 -25.74
C THR A 393 2.08 5.00 -24.25
N PRO A 394 2.43 4.08 -23.34
CA PRO A 394 2.27 4.30 -21.92
C PRO A 394 3.16 5.45 -21.40
N GLU A 395 4.32 5.69 -22.02
CA GLU A 395 5.20 6.82 -21.71
C GLU A 395 4.52 8.16 -22.01
N TYR A 396 3.89 8.29 -23.18
CA TYR A 396 3.18 9.51 -23.57
C TYR A 396 1.97 9.77 -22.67
N VAL A 397 1.14 8.73 -22.39
CA VAL A 397 0.01 8.83 -21.45
C VAL A 397 0.48 9.33 -20.10
N THR A 398 1.54 8.70 -19.53
CA THR A 398 2.06 9.06 -18.21
C THR A 398 2.64 10.48 -18.20
N ALA A 399 3.32 10.90 -19.26
CA ALA A 399 3.81 12.27 -19.42
C ALA A 399 2.66 13.29 -19.48
N CYS A 400 1.55 12.97 -20.17
CA CYS A 400 0.34 13.81 -20.17
C CYS A 400 -0.26 13.96 -18.77
N VAL A 401 -0.29 12.86 -17.97
CA VAL A 401 -0.70 12.93 -16.56
C VAL A 401 0.23 13.84 -15.77
N ARG A 402 1.55 13.66 -15.88
CA ARG A 402 2.54 14.49 -15.16
C ARG A 402 2.35 15.98 -15.41
N ARG A 403 2.06 16.38 -16.65
CA ARG A 403 1.83 17.78 -17.00
C ARG A 403 0.58 18.39 -16.32
N GLN A 404 -0.34 17.58 -15.84
CA GLN A 404 -1.57 17.99 -15.16
C GLN A 404 -1.49 17.84 -13.62
N MET A 405 -0.37 17.29 -13.10
CA MET A 405 -0.16 17.12 -11.66
C MET A 405 0.15 18.47 -10.99
N ASP A 406 -0.28 18.55 -9.73
CA ASP A 406 0.00 19.67 -8.82
C ASP A 406 0.50 19.12 -7.46
N GLY A 407 0.75 19.99 -6.49
CA GLY A 407 1.25 19.62 -5.17
C GLY A 407 0.28 18.74 -4.34
N ASP A 408 -0.99 18.69 -4.74
CA ASP A 408 -2.02 17.87 -4.06
C ASP A 408 -2.32 16.56 -4.81
N THR A 409 -1.59 16.27 -5.88
CA THR A 409 -1.79 15.06 -6.67
C THR A 409 -1.14 13.85 -5.99
N VAL A 410 -1.91 12.75 -5.89
CA VAL A 410 -1.48 11.45 -5.39
C VAL A 410 -1.65 10.39 -6.49
N ILE A 411 -0.57 9.72 -6.83
CA ILE A 411 -0.54 8.64 -7.81
C ILE A 411 -0.67 7.28 -7.13
N VAL A 412 -1.67 6.52 -7.55
CA VAL A 412 -1.89 5.12 -7.19
C VAL A 412 -1.50 4.27 -8.40
N ASN A 413 -0.33 3.60 -8.34
CA ASN A 413 0.20 2.84 -9.46
C ASN A 413 -0.04 1.34 -9.29
N GLU A 414 -0.88 0.77 -10.15
CA GLU A 414 -1.06 -0.68 -10.34
C GLU A 414 -1.00 -1.05 -11.83
N GLY A 415 -0.07 -0.43 -12.55
CA GLY A 415 0.09 -0.65 -14.00
C GLY A 415 0.66 -2.02 -14.38
N ILE A 416 1.17 -2.81 -13.43
CA ILE A 416 1.82 -4.12 -13.57
C ILE A 416 2.89 -4.13 -14.67
N THR A 417 2.54 -4.41 -15.93
CA THR A 417 3.50 -4.37 -17.05
C THR A 417 4.04 -2.97 -17.32
N ASN A 418 3.35 -1.94 -16.85
CA ASN A 418 3.72 -0.54 -16.99
C ASN A 418 4.23 0.09 -15.68
N TYR A 419 4.50 -0.70 -14.62
CA TYR A 419 5.02 -0.17 -13.34
C TYR A 419 6.21 0.75 -13.53
N SER A 420 7.24 0.25 -14.23
CA SER A 420 8.47 0.99 -14.46
C SER A 420 8.24 2.25 -15.31
N VAL A 421 7.37 2.18 -16.30
CA VAL A 421 6.99 3.33 -17.13
C VAL A 421 6.31 4.39 -16.28
N ILE A 422 5.27 4.02 -15.53
CA ILE A 422 4.52 4.95 -14.69
C ILE A 422 5.45 5.60 -13.64
N ASN A 423 6.25 4.81 -12.94
CA ASN A 423 7.16 5.34 -11.92
C ASN A 423 8.22 6.30 -12.51
N ASN A 424 8.78 5.97 -13.69
CA ASN A 424 9.79 6.80 -14.33
C ASN A 424 9.22 8.11 -14.89
N HIS A 425 8.00 8.08 -15.42
CA HIS A 425 7.44 9.20 -16.17
C HIS A 425 6.47 10.09 -15.37
N THR A 426 6.07 9.70 -14.14
CA THR A 426 5.30 10.57 -13.24
C THR A 426 6.15 11.65 -12.58
N GLY A 427 7.47 11.44 -12.43
CA GLY A 427 8.40 12.44 -11.89
C GLY A 427 8.07 12.89 -10.46
N CYS A 428 7.52 12.02 -9.60
CA CYS A 428 7.16 12.36 -8.24
C CYS A 428 8.39 12.72 -7.40
N SER A 429 8.39 13.92 -6.79
CA SER A 429 9.54 14.46 -6.03
C SER A 429 9.18 14.80 -4.57
N GLN A 430 7.92 14.64 -4.17
CA GLN A 430 7.48 14.91 -2.80
C GLN A 430 7.04 13.63 -2.10
N PRO A 431 7.40 13.41 -0.82
CA PRO A 431 6.89 12.29 -0.04
C PRO A 431 5.35 12.26 -0.02
N GLY A 432 4.78 11.05 -0.07
CA GLY A 432 3.33 10.87 -0.04
C GLY A 432 2.60 11.16 -1.36
N THR A 433 3.32 11.26 -2.48
CA THR A 433 2.71 11.54 -3.81
C THR A 433 2.59 10.33 -4.72
N ARG A 434 3.27 9.20 -4.41
CA ARG A 434 3.20 7.97 -5.20
C ARG A 434 3.17 6.74 -4.30
N PHE A 435 2.24 5.83 -4.60
CA PHE A 435 2.05 4.57 -3.88
C PHE A 435 1.80 3.41 -4.84
N THR A 436 2.21 2.21 -4.44
CA THR A 436 1.83 0.95 -5.07
C THR A 436 1.23 -0.01 -4.06
N SER A 437 0.71 -1.15 -4.52
CA SER A 437 0.20 -2.22 -3.63
C SER A 437 1.29 -2.85 -2.78
N GLY A 438 2.54 -2.75 -3.22
CA GLY A 438 3.75 -3.24 -2.57
C GLY A 438 3.99 -4.74 -2.64
N ALA A 439 3.02 -5.54 -3.08
CA ALA A 439 3.16 -6.99 -3.17
C ALA A 439 2.50 -7.61 -4.41
N SER A 440 1.97 -6.77 -5.29
CA SER A 440 1.45 -7.14 -6.61
C SER A 440 0.29 -8.15 -6.63
N SER A 441 -0.47 -8.32 -5.54
CA SER A 441 -1.79 -8.93 -5.64
C SER A 441 -2.74 -7.90 -6.24
N LEU A 442 -3.38 -8.29 -7.36
CA LEU A 442 -4.15 -7.38 -8.20
C LEU A 442 -5.44 -6.89 -7.52
N GLY A 443 -5.92 -5.71 -7.93
CA GLY A 443 -7.20 -5.14 -7.51
C GLY A 443 -7.13 -4.17 -6.32
N TRP A 444 -5.94 -3.79 -5.90
CA TRP A 444 -5.74 -2.84 -4.82
C TRP A 444 -6.14 -1.41 -5.19
N ASN A 445 -5.93 -0.99 -6.43
CA ASN A 445 -5.98 0.41 -6.88
C ASN A 445 -7.27 1.16 -6.51
N GLY A 446 -8.45 0.59 -6.83
CA GLY A 446 -9.73 1.26 -6.61
C GLY A 446 -10.07 1.46 -5.13
N GLY A 447 -9.89 0.41 -4.32
CA GLY A 447 -10.06 0.49 -2.87
C GLY A 447 -9.07 1.48 -2.23
N ALA A 448 -7.80 1.42 -2.64
CA ALA A 448 -6.78 2.34 -2.14
C ALA A 448 -7.10 3.80 -2.46
N ALA A 449 -7.57 4.09 -3.68
CA ALA A 449 -7.98 5.43 -4.06
C ALA A 449 -9.13 5.97 -3.20
N LEU A 450 -10.13 5.14 -2.91
CA LEU A 450 -11.21 5.48 -1.98
C LEU A 450 -10.65 5.82 -0.60
N GLY A 451 -9.80 4.95 -0.04
CA GLY A 451 -9.18 5.15 1.27
C GLY A 451 -8.33 6.41 1.33
N MET A 452 -7.50 6.66 0.32
CA MET A 452 -6.67 7.87 0.21
C MET A 452 -7.53 9.13 0.08
N LYS A 453 -8.61 9.09 -0.69
CA LYS A 453 -9.51 10.23 -0.84
C LYS A 453 -10.31 10.52 0.42
N MET A 454 -10.67 9.50 1.21
CA MET A 454 -11.28 9.67 2.54
C MET A 454 -10.28 10.26 3.55
N ALA A 455 -9.01 9.88 3.45
CA ALA A 455 -7.93 10.35 4.31
C ALA A 455 -7.47 11.77 4.02
N GLY A 456 -7.53 12.19 2.74
CA GLY A 456 -7.16 13.52 2.24
C GLY A 456 -8.22 14.03 1.25
N PRO A 457 -9.33 14.58 1.73
CA PRO A 457 -10.42 15.06 0.85
C PRO A 457 -9.99 16.14 -0.15
N GLU A 458 -8.95 16.90 0.17
CA GLU A 458 -8.34 17.93 -0.68
C GLU A 458 -7.50 17.33 -1.82
N LYS A 459 -6.99 16.11 -1.66
CA LYS A 459 -6.08 15.49 -2.63
C LYS A 459 -6.77 15.15 -3.96
N THR A 460 -6.04 15.30 -5.06
CA THR A 460 -6.41 14.77 -6.36
C THR A 460 -5.79 13.38 -6.52
N VAL A 461 -6.60 12.33 -6.36
CA VAL A 461 -6.12 10.94 -6.48
C VAL A 461 -6.26 10.48 -7.93
N ILE A 462 -5.17 9.96 -8.50
CA ILE A 462 -5.11 9.43 -9.87
C ILE A 462 -4.64 7.96 -9.81
N CYS A 463 -5.51 7.04 -10.20
CA CYS A 463 -5.18 5.63 -10.39
C CYS A 463 -4.65 5.40 -11.80
N LEU A 464 -3.42 4.90 -11.91
CA LEU A 464 -2.83 4.43 -13.14
C LEU A 464 -2.75 2.90 -13.07
N THR A 465 -3.63 2.20 -13.77
CA THR A 465 -3.85 0.77 -13.61
C THR A 465 -3.88 0.02 -14.94
N GLY A 466 -3.54 -1.26 -14.94
CA GLY A 466 -3.75 -2.13 -16.10
C GLY A 466 -5.20 -2.57 -16.22
N ASP A 467 -5.61 -3.01 -17.40
CA ASP A 467 -6.94 -3.54 -17.72
C ASP A 467 -7.31 -4.72 -16.82
N GLY A 468 -6.43 -5.68 -16.63
CA GLY A 468 -6.63 -6.80 -15.71
C GLY A 468 -6.73 -6.36 -14.25
N SER A 469 -5.86 -5.45 -13.80
CA SER A 469 -5.89 -4.93 -12.43
C SER A 469 -7.17 -4.15 -12.14
N PHE A 470 -7.68 -3.41 -13.13
CA PHE A 470 -8.98 -2.73 -13.02
C PHE A 470 -10.10 -3.73 -12.79
N MET A 471 -10.16 -4.82 -13.56
CA MET A 471 -11.20 -5.86 -13.39
C MET A 471 -11.11 -6.53 -12.02
N PHE A 472 -9.89 -6.80 -11.52
CA PHE A 472 -9.67 -7.35 -10.17
C PHE A 472 -10.07 -6.40 -9.04
N SER A 473 -10.11 -5.08 -9.27
CA SER A 473 -10.45 -4.09 -8.24
C SER A 473 -11.93 -4.07 -7.83
N VAL A 474 -12.74 -4.96 -8.38
CA VAL A 474 -14.21 -4.98 -8.17
C VAL A 474 -14.83 -3.60 -8.48
N PRO A 475 -14.65 -3.10 -9.72
CA PRO A 475 -14.92 -1.71 -10.07
C PRO A 475 -16.38 -1.29 -9.82
N ALA A 476 -17.34 -2.21 -9.88
CA ALA A 476 -18.74 -1.93 -9.55
C ALA A 476 -18.89 -1.47 -8.09
N THR A 477 -18.30 -2.21 -7.13
CA THR A 477 -18.29 -1.85 -5.72
C THR A 477 -17.55 -0.53 -5.48
N VAL A 478 -16.36 -0.39 -6.07
CA VAL A 478 -15.51 0.80 -5.92
C VAL A 478 -16.24 2.07 -6.36
N HIS A 479 -16.81 2.09 -7.56
CA HIS A 479 -17.46 3.29 -8.08
C HIS A 479 -18.81 3.57 -7.42
N TRP A 480 -19.54 2.54 -6.97
CA TRP A 480 -20.71 2.74 -6.13
C TRP A 480 -20.34 3.41 -4.79
N MET A 481 -19.29 2.93 -4.12
CA MET A 481 -18.78 3.53 -2.88
C MET A 481 -18.30 4.96 -3.10
N ALA A 482 -17.58 5.22 -4.19
CA ALA A 482 -17.10 6.55 -4.53
C ALA A 482 -18.24 7.57 -4.63
N ARG A 483 -19.34 7.18 -5.28
CA ARG A 483 -20.57 8.01 -5.36
C ARG A 483 -21.22 8.19 -3.98
N LYS A 484 -21.36 7.10 -3.21
CA LYS A 484 -22.03 7.12 -1.90
C LYS A 484 -21.32 8.03 -0.89
N TYR A 485 -19.98 8.02 -0.92
CA TYR A 485 -19.16 8.72 0.06
C TYR A 485 -18.52 10.00 -0.47
N GLU A 486 -18.88 10.41 -1.67
CA GLU A 486 -18.38 11.63 -2.33
C GLU A 486 -16.84 11.67 -2.37
N THR A 487 -16.24 10.56 -2.80
CA THR A 487 -14.80 10.36 -2.89
C THR A 487 -14.35 10.26 -4.34
N PRO A 488 -14.42 11.35 -5.14
CA PRO A 488 -14.09 11.33 -6.56
C PRO A 488 -12.59 11.15 -6.80
N PHE A 489 -12.24 10.33 -7.79
CA PHE A 489 -10.87 10.14 -8.27
C PHE A 489 -10.87 9.83 -9.77
N LEU A 490 -9.71 10.02 -10.41
CA LEU A 490 -9.48 9.65 -11.81
C LEU A 490 -8.89 8.24 -11.87
N THR A 491 -9.41 7.38 -12.74
CA THR A 491 -8.77 6.13 -13.14
C THR A 491 -8.39 6.19 -14.61
N ILE A 492 -7.14 5.87 -14.92
CA ILE A 492 -6.65 5.67 -16.29
C ILE A 492 -6.28 4.20 -16.44
N VAL A 493 -7.01 3.50 -17.28
CA VAL A 493 -6.78 2.10 -17.61
C VAL A 493 -5.82 2.04 -18.78
N TYR A 494 -4.62 1.51 -18.54
CA TYR A 494 -3.62 1.19 -19.56
C TYR A 494 -4.03 -0.11 -20.25
N ASN A 495 -4.95 0.00 -21.19
CA ASN A 495 -5.56 -1.13 -21.87
C ASN A 495 -4.64 -1.70 -22.94
N ASN A 496 -3.96 -2.78 -22.61
CA ASN A 496 -3.09 -3.51 -23.53
C ASN A 496 -3.72 -4.81 -24.05
N GLY A 497 -5.00 -5.07 -23.72
CA GLY A 497 -5.80 -6.19 -24.21
C GLY A 497 -5.64 -7.49 -23.46
N GLY A 498 -5.18 -7.49 -22.20
CA GLY A 498 -5.15 -8.69 -21.35
C GLY A 498 -3.88 -8.89 -20.52
N TRP A 499 -3.60 -10.13 -20.15
CA TRP A 499 -2.51 -10.53 -19.25
C TRP A 499 -1.13 -10.55 -19.93
N ARG A 500 -0.48 -9.40 -20.12
CA ARG A 500 0.85 -9.36 -20.74
C ARG A 500 1.99 -9.80 -19.83
N ALA A 501 1.87 -9.60 -18.52
CA ALA A 501 2.90 -10.04 -17.58
C ALA A 501 3.16 -11.56 -17.62
N PRO A 502 2.14 -12.45 -17.61
CA PRO A 502 2.33 -13.88 -17.84
C PRO A 502 3.00 -14.21 -19.17
N ARG A 503 2.66 -13.48 -20.25
CA ARG A 503 3.34 -13.68 -21.55
C ARG A 503 4.84 -13.38 -21.46
N PHE A 504 5.21 -12.25 -20.85
CA PHE A 504 6.62 -11.91 -20.67
C PHE A 504 7.36 -12.90 -19.77
N SER A 505 6.69 -13.42 -18.74
CA SER A 505 7.24 -14.46 -17.88
C SER A 505 7.48 -15.75 -18.66
N MET A 506 6.50 -16.20 -19.44
CA MET A 506 6.61 -17.39 -20.29
C MET A 506 7.76 -17.25 -21.31
N LEU A 507 7.83 -16.11 -22.02
CA LEU A 507 8.92 -15.82 -22.96
C LEU A 507 10.29 -15.73 -22.28
N GLY A 508 10.32 -15.35 -21.00
CA GLY A 508 11.55 -15.33 -20.20
C GLY A 508 12.13 -16.71 -19.92
N VAL A 509 11.28 -17.73 -19.87
CA VAL A 509 11.67 -19.13 -19.61
C VAL A 509 11.73 -19.94 -20.91
N HIS A 510 10.81 -19.70 -21.83
CA HIS A 510 10.64 -20.43 -23.09
C HIS A 510 10.63 -19.47 -24.29
N PRO A 511 11.77 -18.80 -24.62
CA PRO A 511 11.81 -17.81 -25.72
C PRO A 511 11.48 -18.41 -27.10
N ASP A 512 11.84 -19.66 -27.31
CA ASP A 512 11.63 -20.40 -28.56
C ASP A 512 10.61 -21.54 -28.46
N GLY A 513 9.83 -21.57 -27.37
CA GLY A 513 8.81 -22.57 -27.08
C GLY A 513 7.57 -22.45 -27.97
N TYR A 514 6.65 -23.39 -27.84
CA TYR A 514 5.38 -23.37 -28.60
C TYR A 514 4.61 -22.07 -28.35
N GLY A 515 4.47 -21.63 -27.08
CA GLY A 515 3.74 -20.42 -26.70
C GLY A 515 4.34 -19.12 -27.28
N SER A 516 5.64 -19.10 -27.64
CA SER A 516 6.25 -17.92 -28.28
C SER A 516 5.70 -17.64 -29.68
N ARG A 517 5.19 -18.68 -30.35
CA ARG A 517 4.66 -18.64 -31.71
C ARG A 517 3.14 -18.51 -31.77
N GLU A 518 2.46 -18.68 -30.62
CA GLU A 518 1.01 -18.56 -30.54
C GLU A 518 0.60 -17.09 -30.30
N PRO A 519 -0.34 -16.55 -31.09
CA PRO A 519 -0.81 -15.18 -30.92
C PRO A 519 -1.56 -14.99 -29.59
N ASP A 520 -2.34 -15.97 -29.17
CA ASP A 520 -3.02 -16.00 -27.89
C ASP A 520 -2.82 -17.35 -27.19
N ILE A 521 -2.46 -17.27 -25.89
CA ILE A 521 -2.28 -18.40 -24.99
C ILE A 521 -3.27 -18.31 -23.81
N ASN A 522 -4.51 -17.93 -24.07
CA ASN A 522 -5.60 -17.71 -23.11
C ASN A 522 -5.30 -16.55 -22.14
N ILE A 523 -4.71 -15.48 -22.64
CA ILE A 523 -4.38 -14.28 -21.88
C ILE A 523 -5.05 -13.01 -22.41
N ALA A 524 -5.66 -13.07 -23.60
CA ALA A 524 -6.37 -11.96 -24.21
C ALA A 524 -7.74 -11.76 -23.55
N PHE A 525 -8.15 -10.50 -23.42
CA PHE A 525 -9.53 -10.12 -23.07
C PHE A 525 -10.29 -9.81 -24.36
N ASP A 526 -10.73 -10.88 -25.03
CA ASP A 526 -11.48 -10.80 -26.27
C ASP A 526 -12.80 -11.62 -26.14
N PRO A 527 -13.99 -10.99 -26.27
CA PRO A 527 -14.18 -9.56 -26.52
C PRO A 527 -13.75 -8.66 -25.34
N ALA A 528 -13.20 -7.49 -25.66
CA ALA A 528 -12.73 -6.54 -24.64
C ALA A 528 -13.90 -6.01 -23.79
N PRO A 529 -13.76 -5.96 -22.44
CA PRO A 529 -14.75 -5.34 -21.58
C PRO A 529 -14.86 -3.83 -21.85
N ASP A 530 -16.02 -3.25 -21.60
CA ASP A 530 -16.19 -1.80 -21.51
C ASP A 530 -15.79 -1.32 -20.10
N TYR A 531 -14.50 -1.09 -19.88
CA TYR A 531 -13.94 -0.72 -18.58
C TYR A 531 -14.56 0.57 -18.03
N SER A 532 -14.67 1.59 -18.85
CA SER A 532 -15.24 2.88 -18.45
C SER A 532 -16.75 2.81 -18.25
N GLY A 533 -17.46 2.03 -19.07
CA GLY A 533 -18.90 1.81 -18.94
C GLY A 533 -19.30 1.10 -17.65
N ILE A 534 -18.49 0.15 -17.14
CA ILE A 534 -18.71 -0.49 -15.83
C ILE A 534 -18.77 0.57 -14.72
N ALA A 535 -17.83 1.50 -14.70
CA ALA A 535 -17.78 2.55 -13.69
C ALA A 535 -18.94 3.55 -13.82
N ALA A 536 -19.32 3.89 -15.03
CA ALA A 536 -20.47 4.75 -15.31
C ALA A 536 -21.77 4.11 -14.82
N ALA A 537 -22.01 2.84 -15.13
CA ALA A 537 -23.20 2.12 -14.73
C ALA A 537 -23.32 1.98 -13.20
N ALA A 538 -22.20 1.70 -12.51
CA ALA A 538 -22.18 1.47 -11.07
C ALA A 538 -22.24 2.75 -10.24
N GLY A 539 -21.52 3.80 -10.63
CA GLY A 539 -21.33 5.02 -9.82
C GLY A 539 -21.58 6.33 -10.55
N GLY A 540 -22.01 6.32 -11.81
CA GLY A 540 -22.20 7.54 -12.60
C GLY A 540 -20.88 8.24 -12.95
N ALA A 541 -19.78 7.49 -13.03
CA ALA A 541 -18.49 8.04 -13.43
C ALA A 541 -18.54 8.61 -14.86
N TYR A 542 -17.76 9.64 -15.12
CA TYR A 542 -17.47 10.03 -16.49
C TYR A 542 -16.67 8.92 -17.17
N ALA A 543 -17.16 8.46 -18.31
CA ALA A 543 -16.61 7.32 -19.03
C ALA A 543 -16.15 7.75 -20.43
N ARG A 544 -14.88 7.48 -20.76
CA ARG A 544 -14.38 7.74 -22.11
C ARG A 544 -13.36 6.67 -22.52
N LYS A 545 -13.56 6.09 -23.69
CA LYS A 545 -12.56 5.28 -24.38
C LYS A 545 -11.72 6.19 -25.29
N VAL A 546 -10.41 6.08 -25.23
CA VAL A 546 -9.46 6.88 -26.00
C VAL A 546 -8.64 5.96 -26.90
N GLU A 547 -8.84 6.10 -28.20
CA GLU A 547 -8.23 5.26 -29.24
C GLU A 547 -7.27 6.03 -30.15
N LYS A 548 -7.32 7.37 -30.11
CA LYS A 548 -6.45 8.24 -30.89
C LYS A 548 -5.48 8.98 -29.99
N VAL A 549 -4.21 9.01 -30.39
CA VAL A 549 -3.15 9.64 -29.59
C VAL A 549 -3.37 11.15 -29.43
N GLU A 550 -4.00 11.80 -30.43
CA GLU A 550 -4.31 13.22 -30.44
C GLU A 550 -5.30 13.62 -29.34
N ASP A 551 -6.15 12.66 -28.89
CA ASP A 551 -7.18 12.88 -27.88
C ASP A 551 -6.67 12.69 -26.44
N VAL A 552 -5.49 12.09 -26.24
CA VAL A 552 -4.99 11.67 -24.91
C VAL A 552 -4.90 12.84 -23.94
N GLU A 553 -4.25 13.93 -24.33
CA GLU A 553 -4.01 15.08 -23.45
C GLU A 553 -5.32 15.80 -23.08
N SER A 554 -6.19 16.02 -24.07
CA SER A 554 -7.50 16.68 -23.85
C SER A 554 -8.43 15.81 -23.01
N ALA A 555 -8.41 14.49 -23.19
CA ALA A 555 -9.22 13.57 -22.40
C ALA A 555 -8.79 13.56 -20.92
N ILE A 556 -7.48 13.58 -20.64
CA ILE A 556 -6.95 13.64 -19.26
C ILE A 556 -7.32 14.99 -18.61
N ALA A 557 -7.16 16.11 -19.33
CA ALA A 557 -7.51 17.43 -18.81
C ALA A 557 -9.02 17.54 -18.48
N GLU A 558 -9.88 17.04 -19.37
CA GLU A 558 -11.32 17.02 -19.13
C GLU A 558 -11.69 16.11 -17.94
N ALA A 559 -11.14 14.91 -17.86
CA ALA A 559 -11.40 13.98 -16.76
C ALA A 559 -10.98 14.56 -15.41
N LEU A 560 -9.82 15.24 -15.34
CA LEU A 560 -9.36 15.90 -14.12
C LEU A 560 -10.27 17.08 -13.74
N ARG A 561 -10.74 17.87 -14.70
CA ARG A 561 -11.72 18.93 -14.45
C ARG A 561 -12.98 18.36 -13.82
N ILE A 562 -13.51 17.27 -14.37
CA ILE A 562 -14.72 16.59 -13.84
C ILE A 562 -14.49 16.10 -12.40
N VAL A 563 -13.33 15.49 -12.11
CA VAL A 563 -12.99 15.03 -10.76
C VAL A 563 -12.86 16.20 -9.78
N ARG A 564 -12.20 17.29 -10.19
CA ARG A 564 -11.90 18.44 -9.33
C ARG A 564 -13.11 19.35 -9.12
N ASP A 565 -13.85 19.65 -10.20
CA ASP A 565 -14.90 20.66 -10.20
C ASP A 565 -16.30 20.05 -10.00
N GLU A 566 -16.62 18.97 -10.73
CA GLU A 566 -17.92 18.30 -10.64
C GLU A 566 -18.00 17.29 -9.49
N LYS A 567 -16.88 17.00 -8.81
CA LYS A 567 -16.80 16.01 -7.71
C LYS A 567 -17.33 14.63 -8.11
N ARG A 568 -17.06 14.23 -9.33
CA ARG A 568 -17.48 12.96 -9.93
C ARG A 568 -16.25 12.15 -10.37
N CYS A 569 -16.28 10.82 -10.15
CA CYS A 569 -15.22 9.96 -10.69
C CYS A 569 -15.17 10.04 -12.22
N ALA A 570 -13.95 9.84 -12.75
CA ALA A 570 -13.72 9.70 -14.17
C ALA A 570 -12.91 8.43 -14.46
N VAL A 571 -13.24 7.71 -15.53
CA VAL A 571 -12.48 6.54 -15.99
C VAL A 571 -12.17 6.70 -17.48
N LEU A 572 -10.88 6.71 -17.78
CA LEU A 572 -10.38 6.75 -19.16
C LEU A 572 -9.84 5.36 -19.54
N ASP A 573 -10.40 4.75 -20.55
CA ASP A 573 -9.89 3.51 -21.17
C ASP A 573 -8.91 3.90 -22.28
N MET A 574 -7.59 3.88 -21.97
CA MET A 574 -6.52 4.23 -22.91
C MET A 574 -6.10 2.98 -23.69
N VAL A 575 -6.52 2.86 -24.94
CA VAL A 575 -6.18 1.72 -25.80
C VAL A 575 -4.74 1.85 -26.27
N LEU A 576 -3.84 1.14 -25.60
CA LEU A 576 -2.42 1.18 -25.90
C LEU A 576 -2.07 0.46 -27.21
N ALA A 577 -1.03 0.93 -27.87
CA ALA A 577 -0.43 0.22 -28.99
C ALA A 577 0.03 -1.18 -28.55
N ARG A 578 -0.32 -2.21 -29.34
CA ARG A 578 -0.05 -3.63 -29.05
C ARG A 578 1.32 -4.06 -29.53
#